data_4c69b7cb45dc3eefb66f8c9f3121d9ad
#
_entry.id   4c69b7cb45dc3eefb66f8c9f3121d9ad
#
_cell.length_a   1.000
_cell.length_b   1.000
_cell.length_c   1.000
_cell.angle_alpha   90.00
_cell.angle_beta   90.00
_cell.angle_gamma   90.00
#
_symmetry.space_group_name_H-M   'P 1'
#
loop_
_entity.id
_entity.type
_entity.pdbx_description
1 polymer ?
#
loop_
_entity_poly.entity_id
_entity_poly.type
_entity_poly.pdbx_seq_one_letter_code
_entity_poly.pdbx_strand_id
1 'polypeptide(L)'
;MNTYTLDIYDLLGRALGGSDARRLQGYLDEVMAQKYNNLDIPGFDFASDMQLDFTYEQLQKEVGLNVMAQYVDLDSPAIPLGGEGFQLGTGKIPRMKLVEYFNEDKVRKQRILEQRFGANGDRVLDSAKNHLFVTLDKLIGGHTNSLTYQRHQIVSKGKFTLTDTNNPNGIVNQTFAAHIPAANIIPLSGTKRWYTAVSDGVYGTPGANCDPIGDLKAIVRKAKDKGVRGHFEIDEAYAEQIVTHPKIVAALAMVAFPLASAEVAAGNINLLDFETKIASLGRIIGAPIKTIDSIVSVEKWDNDFKKLVRPTFRAFEDNVLVFVPDGSLGEILTVEPISFGGTYGTFYGGRLMVTVDVDFSKKCQSFETEMTSLVVPDKPQYMWYIHPYAAS
;
A
#
# COMPACT_ATOMS: atom_id res chain seq x y z
N MET A 1 -21.75 45.96 17.89
CA MET A 1 -21.94 44.51 17.60
C MET A 1 -20.74 44.06 16.81
N ASN A 2 -19.76 43.44 17.43
CA ASN A 2 -18.62 42.95 16.70
C ASN A 2 -19.04 41.71 15.94
N THR A 3 -19.15 41.81 14.61
CA THR A 3 -19.32 40.69 13.70
C THR A 3 -17.99 39.91 13.69
N TYR A 4 -17.93 38.84 14.41
CA TYR A 4 -16.76 37.97 14.39
C TYR A 4 -16.82 37.12 13.13
N THR A 5 -15.96 37.38 12.21
CA THR A 5 -15.63 36.44 11.14
C THR A 5 -14.75 35.36 11.74
N LEU A 6 -15.21 34.12 11.77
CA LEU A 6 -14.32 33.01 12.03
C LEU A 6 -13.63 32.69 10.71
N ASP A 7 -12.37 33.01 10.66
CA ASP A 7 -11.50 32.68 9.57
C ASP A 7 -10.52 31.60 10.05
N ILE A 8 -10.49 30.45 9.38
CA ILE A 8 -9.44 29.43 9.64
C ILE A 8 -8.07 30.09 9.49
N TYR A 9 -7.95 31.07 8.59
CA TYR A 9 -6.74 31.90 8.45
C TYR A 9 -6.45 32.72 9.70
N ASP A 10 -7.45 33.24 10.39
CA ASP A 10 -7.27 33.96 11.66
C ASP A 10 -6.82 33.01 12.78
N LEU A 11 -7.37 31.80 12.81
CA LEU A 11 -6.93 30.74 13.73
C LEU A 11 -5.51 30.25 13.40
N LEU A 12 -5.20 30.02 12.15
CA LEU A 12 -3.84 29.68 11.68
C LEU A 12 -2.90 30.86 11.89
N GLY A 13 -3.34 32.08 11.61
CA GLY A 13 -2.57 33.29 11.83
C GLY A 13 -2.22 33.52 13.28
N ARG A 14 -3.16 33.35 14.21
CA ARG A 14 -2.90 33.41 15.67
C ARG A 14 -2.05 32.24 16.14
N ALA A 15 -2.27 31.06 15.57
CA ALA A 15 -1.51 29.86 15.88
C ALA A 15 -0.06 29.97 15.43
N LEU A 16 0.20 30.60 14.30
CA LEU A 16 1.50 30.70 13.62
C LEU A 16 2.10 32.12 13.66
N GLY A 17 1.43 33.06 14.34
CA GLY A 17 1.90 34.44 14.47
C GLY A 17 1.72 35.33 13.22
N GLY A 18 0.70 35.10 12.37
CA GLY A 18 0.35 35.96 11.24
C GLY A 18 -0.54 35.35 10.16
N SER A 19 -1.07 36.21 9.29
CA SER A 19 -2.23 35.95 8.43
C SER A 19 -1.93 35.60 6.96
N ASP A 20 -0.72 35.18 6.59
CA ASP A 20 -0.34 34.97 5.19
C ASP A 20 -0.32 33.52 4.71
N ALA A 21 -0.74 33.28 3.46
CA ALA A 21 -0.64 31.99 2.78
C ALA A 21 0.78 31.39 2.78
N ARG A 22 1.79 32.24 2.75
CA ARG A 22 3.20 31.83 2.89
C ARG A 22 3.52 31.19 4.22
N ARG A 23 2.75 31.50 5.27
CA ARG A 23 2.93 30.93 6.60
C ARG A 23 2.25 29.58 6.74
N LEU A 24 1.14 29.33 6.01
CA LEU A 24 0.58 27.99 5.89
C LEU A 24 1.62 27.07 5.26
N GLN A 25 2.22 27.48 4.13
CA GLN A 25 3.27 26.68 3.49
C GLN A 25 4.47 26.49 4.43
N GLY A 26 4.96 27.55 5.07
CA GLY A 26 6.07 27.46 6.02
C GLY A 26 5.77 26.56 7.20
N TYR A 27 4.53 26.57 7.70
CA TYR A 27 4.10 25.63 8.74
C TYR A 27 4.02 24.19 8.23
N LEU A 28 3.45 23.99 7.03
CA LEU A 28 3.41 22.69 6.40
C LEU A 28 4.82 22.15 6.18
N ASP A 29 5.74 23.00 5.75
CA ASP A 29 7.14 22.65 5.53
C ASP A 29 7.90 22.34 6.83
N GLU A 30 7.67 23.10 7.89
CA GLU A 30 8.43 22.97 9.15
C GLU A 30 7.92 21.84 10.06
N VAL A 31 6.61 21.70 10.23
CA VAL A 31 6.01 20.75 11.17
C VAL A 31 5.65 19.43 10.51
N MET A 32 5.16 19.48 9.28
CA MET A 32 4.71 18.29 8.57
C MET A 32 5.81 17.67 7.69
N ALA A 33 6.75 18.46 7.19
CA ALA A 33 7.86 17.95 6.41
C ALA A 33 8.73 16.98 7.20
N GLN A 34 8.91 17.20 8.51
CA GLN A 34 9.64 16.25 9.36
C GLN A 34 8.94 14.89 9.44
N LYS A 35 7.60 14.86 9.38
CA LYS A 35 6.80 13.63 9.50
C LYS A 35 6.51 12.97 8.14
N TYR A 36 6.39 13.76 7.07
CA TYR A 36 5.94 13.31 5.76
C TYR A 36 6.91 13.62 4.61
N ASN A 37 8.18 13.90 4.93
CA ASN A 37 9.21 14.18 3.90
C ASN A 37 9.47 12.99 2.98
N ASN A 38 9.34 11.80 3.50
CA ASN A 38 9.51 10.57 2.73
C ASN A 38 8.25 9.73 2.86
N LEU A 39 7.54 9.58 1.75
CA LEU A 39 6.52 8.56 1.63
C LEU A 39 7.25 7.22 1.52
N ASP A 40 7.14 6.39 2.55
CA ASP A 40 7.72 5.05 2.54
C ASP A 40 6.66 4.04 2.08
N ILE A 41 6.65 3.78 0.79
CA ILE A 41 5.86 2.69 0.18
C ILE A 41 6.86 1.60 -0.25
N PRO A 42 6.93 0.46 0.44
CA PRO A 42 7.96 -0.54 0.21
C PRO A 42 8.11 -0.94 -1.26
N GLY A 43 9.28 -0.68 -1.84
CA GLY A 43 9.61 -1.02 -3.21
C GLY A 43 9.12 -0.04 -4.27
N PHE A 44 8.47 1.06 -3.91
CA PHE A 44 7.99 2.06 -4.86
C PHE A 44 8.36 3.47 -4.41
N ASP A 45 9.03 4.19 -5.28
CA ASP A 45 9.37 5.59 -5.09
C ASP A 45 8.54 6.47 -6.03
N PHE A 46 8.40 7.75 -5.71
CA PHE A 46 7.79 8.67 -6.65
C PHE A 46 8.65 8.79 -7.91
N ALA A 47 7.99 8.77 -9.07
CA ALA A 47 8.64 9.12 -10.33
C ALA A 47 9.30 10.50 -10.22
N SER A 48 10.46 10.67 -10.89
CA SER A 48 11.22 11.93 -10.84
C SER A 48 10.39 13.12 -11.27
N ASP A 49 9.61 12.95 -12.33
CA ASP A 49 8.79 13.98 -12.95
C ASP A 49 7.30 13.75 -12.71
N MET A 50 6.56 14.84 -12.50
CA MET A 50 5.10 14.81 -12.49
C MET A 50 4.57 14.91 -13.91
N GLN A 51 3.50 14.20 -14.19
CA GLN A 51 2.83 14.22 -15.49
C GLN A 51 1.80 15.35 -15.54
N LEU A 52 1.52 15.85 -16.74
CA LEU A 52 0.43 16.80 -16.96
C LEU A 52 -0.87 16.09 -17.39
N ASP A 53 -0.74 14.91 -18.00
CA ASP A 53 -1.88 14.11 -18.46
C ASP A 53 -2.31 13.08 -17.41
N PHE A 54 -3.62 12.83 -17.34
CA PHE A 54 -4.23 11.80 -16.51
C PHE A 54 -4.07 10.39 -17.08
N THR A 55 -3.59 10.26 -18.31
CA THR A 55 -3.27 8.97 -18.92
C THR A 55 -1.83 8.63 -18.68
N TYR A 56 -1.55 7.33 -18.48
CA TYR A 56 -0.19 6.84 -18.43
C TYR A 56 0.04 5.81 -19.51
N GLU A 57 1.24 5.85 -20.07
CA GLU A 57 1.79 4.82 -20.94
C GLU A 57 3.05 4.30 -20.28
N GLN A 58 3.00 3.04 -19.82
CA GLN A 58 4.14 2.41 -19.19
C GLN A 58 4.76 1.41 -20.15
N LEU A 59 6.02 1.65 -20.45
CA LEU A 59 6.85 0.73 -21.21
C LEU A 59 7.44 -0.30 -20.23
N GLN A 60 6.84 -1.49 -20.18
CA GLN A 60 7.37 -2.60 -19.39
C GLN A 60 8.51 -3.26 -20.18
N LYS A 61 9.73 -3.05 -19.69
CA LYS A 61 10.93 -3.61 -20.32
C LYS A 61 11.16 -5.04 -19.83
N GLU A 62 11.25 -5.99 -20.76
CA GLU A 62 11.78 -7.31 -20.44
C GLU A 62 13.30 -7.21 -20.23
N VAL A 63 13.72 -7.18 -18.97
CA VAL A 63 15.14 -7.23 -18.63
C VAL A 63 15.52 -8.69 -18.40
N GLY A 64 16.29 -9.25 -19.34
CA GLY A 64 16.89 -10.58 -19.20
C GLY A 64 18.25 -10.53 -18.48
N LEU A 65 18.83 -11.70 -18.24
CA LEU A 65 20.24 -11.79 -17.88
C LEU A 65 21.10 -11.22 -19.02
N ASN A 66 22.15 -10.49 -18.65
CA ASN A 66 23.10 -10.00 -19.64
C ASN A 66 23.68 -11.20 -20.43
N VAL A 67 23.52 -11.15 -21.73
CA VAL A 67 24.06 -12.20 -22.60
C VAL A 67 25.57 -12.11 -22.62
N MET A 68 26.23 -13.25 -22.40
CA MET A 68 27.69 -13.32 -22.47
C MET A 68 28.16 -13.05 -23.89
N ALA A 69 29.13 -12.14 -24.07
CA ALA A 69 29.77 -11.93 -25.37
C ALA A 69 30.40 -13.24 -25.87
N GLN A 70 30.13 -13.57 -27.13
CA GLN A 70 30.68 -14.76 -27.74
C GLN A 70 32.05 -14.45 -28.32
N TYR A 71 32.94 -15.42 -28.23
CA TYR A 71 34.26 -15.33 -28.85
C TYR A 71 34.10 -15.65 -30.34
N VAL A 72 34.59 -14.77 -31.19
CA VAL A 72 34.56 -14.92 -32.65
C VAL A 72 35.99 -14.84 -33.22
N ASP A 73 36.20 -15.38 -34.38
CA ASP A 73 37.49 -15.27 -35.07
C ASP A 73 37.75 -13.83 -35.52
N LEU A 74 39.01 -13.48 -35.72
CA LEU A 74 39.48 -12.11 -35.99
C LEU A 74 38.73 -11.44 -37.17
N ASP A 75 38.37 -12.20 -38.18
CA ASP A 75 37.69 -11.72 -39.40
C ASP A 75 36.18 -12.03 -39.42
N SER A 76 35.61 -12.52 -38.31
CA SER A 76 34.18 -12.83 -38.22
C SER A 76 33.34 -11.60 -37.95
N PRO A 77 32.15 -11.47 -38.57
CA PRO A 77 31.22 -10.39 -38.25
C PRO A 77 30.69 -10.51 -36.82
N ALA A 78 30.36 -9.37 -36.19
CA ALA A 78 29.77 -9.35 -34.88
C ALA A 78 28.43 -10.10 -34.86
N ILE A 79 28.19 -10.88 -33.80
CA ILE A 79 26.92 -11.59 -33.59
C ILE A 79 25.88 -10.57 -33.07
N PRO A 80 24.74 -10.40 -33.77
CA PRO A 80 23.73 -9.44 -33.34
C PRO A 80 23.09 -9.90 -32.04
N LEU A 81 22.98 -8.98 -31.09
CA LEU A 81 22.21 -9.16 -29.85
C LEU A 81 20.72 -9.05 -30.21
N GLY A 82 19.91 -10.00 -29.76
CA GLY A 82 18.46 -9.92 -29.89
C GLY A 82 17.91 -8.72 -29.06
N GLY A 83 16.95 -8.00 -29.64
CA GLY A 83 16.26 -6.92 -28.92
C GLY A 83 15.43 -7.46 -27.77
N GLU A 84 15.40 -6.73 -26.66
CA GLU A 84 14.50 -7.01 -25.54
C GLU A 84 13.04 -6.69 -25.95
N GLY A 85 12.09 -7.50 -25.50
CA GLY A 85 10.67 -7.25 -25.71
C GLY A 85 10.18 -6.09 -24.84
N PHE A 86 9.20 -5.33 -25.36
CA PHE A 86 8.50 -4.29 -24.62
C PHE A 86 7.00 -4.58 -24.62
N GLN A 87 6.37 -4.37 -23.48
CA GLN A 87 4.91 -4.37 -23.37
C GLN A 87 4.45 -2.97 -22.97
N LEU A 88 3.42 -2.46 -23.64
CA LEU A 88 2.83 -1.16 -23.35
C LEU A 88 1.60 -1.34 -22.45
N GLY A 89 1.69 -0.85 -21.22
CA GLY A 89 0.55 -0.72 -20.31
C GLY A 89 -0.04 0.70 -20.43
N THR A 90 -1.34 0.80 -20.63
CA THR A 90 -2.04 2.09 -20.70
C THR A 90 -3.20 2.14 -19.72
N GLY A 91 -3.50 3.33 -19.17
CA GLY A 91 -4.62 3.52 -18.27
C GLY A 91 -4.79 4.98 -17.84
N LYS A 92 -5.67 5.20 -16.88
CA LYS A 92 -5.90 6.52 -16.27
C LYS A 92 -5.47 6.51 -14.82
N ILE A 93 -4.76 7.56 -14.40
CA ILE A 93 -4.33 7.74 -13.01
C ILE A 93 -5.52 8.22 -12.18
N PRO A 94 -5.88 7.53 -11.08
CA PRO A 94 -7.02 7.89 -10.26
C PRO A 94 -6.73 9.13 -9.42
N ARG A 95 -7.71 10.02 -9.32
CA ARG A 95 -7.68 11.19 -8.45
C ARG A 95 -8.24 10.82 -7.08
N MET A 96 -7.50 11.13 -6.04
CA MET A 96 -7.90 10.95 -4.64
C MET A 96 -8.13 12.30 -4.00
N LYS A 97 -9.27 12.46 -3.34
CA LYS A 97 -9.63 13.68 -2.62
C LYS A 97 -10.17 13.36 -1.24
N LEU A 98 -9.79 14.16 -0.27
CA LEU A 98 -10.35 14.13 1.08
C LEU A 98 -10.67 15.56 1.51
N VAL A 99 -11.77 15.72 2.23
CA VAL A 99 -12.22 17.02 2.71
C VAL A 99 -12.71 16.93 4.16
N GLU A 100 -12.34 17.90 4.97
CA GLU A 100 -12.89 18.10 6.31
C GLU A 100 -13.58 19.47 6.39
N TYR A 101 -14.84 19.45 6.82
CA TYR A 101 -15.66 20.65 6.93
C TYR A 101 -15.68 21.19 8.35
N PHE A 102 -15.45 22.50 8.48
CA PHE A 102 -15.59 23.27 9.70
C PHE A 102 -16.91 24.04 9.67
N ASN A 103 -17.97 23.40 10.13
CA ASN A 103 -19.31 23.94 10.16
C ASN A 103 -19.48 24.91 11.34
N GLU A 104 -20.51 25.77 11.28
CA GLU A 104 -20.89 26.73 12.33
C GLU A 104 -20.98 26.08 13.73
N ASP A 105 -21.46 24.84 13.81
CA ASP A 105 -21.57 24.10 15.10
C ASP A 105 -20.21 23.79 15.72
N LYS A 106 -19.25 23.32 14.93
CA LYS A 106 -17.86 23.08 15.39
C LYS A 106 -17.23 24.38 15.90
N VAL A 107 -17.45 25.45 15.16
CA VAL A 107 -17.00 26.80 15.48
C VAL A 107 -17.62 27.32 16.79
N ARG A 108 -18.92 27.15 16.94
CA ARG A 108 -19.63 27.57 18.17
C ARG A 108 -19.18 26.79 19.41
N LYS A 109 -18.98 25.48 19.26
CA LYS A 109 -18.44 24.63 20.35
C LYS A 109 -17.06 25.10 20.78
N GLN A 110 -16.20 25.43 19.83
CA GLN A 110 -14.86 25.95 20.12
C GLN A 110 -14.94 27.28 20.87
N ARG A 111 -15.80 28.22 20.46
CA ARG A 111 -16.01 29.50 21.16
C ARG A 111 -16.56 29.32 22.57
N ILE A 112 -17.48 28.38 22.78
CA ILE A 112 -18.01 28.09 24.14
C ILE A 112 -16.86 27.60 25.02
N LEU A 113 -15.95 26.79 24.48
CA LEU A 113 -14.75 26.37 25.20
C LEU A 113 -13.83 27.56 25.51
N GLU A 114 -13.60 28.45 24.54
CA GLU A 114 -12.81 29.68 24.72
C GLU A 114 -13.40 30.59 25.81
N GLN A 115 -14.72 30.79 25.80
CA GLN A 115 -15.40 31.60 26.82
C GLN A 115 -15.34 30.96 28.20
N ARG A 116 -15.46 29.64 28.31
CA ARG A 116 -15.43 28.93 29.60
C ARG A 116 -14.03 28.86 30.20
N PHE A 117 -13.01 28.84 29.39
CA PHE A 117 -11.60 28.74 29.78
C PHE A 117 -10.82 30.05 29.63
N GLY A 118 -11.52 31.15 29.39
CA GLY A 118 -11.02 32.45 28.95
C GLY A 118 -10.00 33.17 29.83
N ALA A 119 -9.63 32.63 30.98
CA ALA A 119 -8.49 33.12 31.77
C ALA A 119 -7.14 32.49 31.39
N ASN A 120 -7.15 31.43 30.52
CA ASN A 120 -5.98 30.71 30.05
C ASN A 120 -5.98 30.60 28.50
N GLY A 121 -5.99 31.76 27.82
CA GLY A 121 -6.07 31.85 26.36
C GLY A 121 -5.08 30.97 25.59
N ASP A 122 -3.89 30.77 26.14
CA ASP A 122 -2.86 29.93 25.54
C ASP A 122 -3.27 28.45 25.42
N ARG A 123 -3.95 27.88 26.45
CA ARG A 123 -4.38 26.47 26.40
C ARG A 123 -5.49 26.19 25.40
N VAL A 124 -6.37 27.16 25.20
CA VAL A 124 -7.47 27.02 24.20
C VAL A 124 -6.91 27.16 22.80
N LEU A 125 -5.98 28.06 22.62
CA LEU A 125 -5.26 28.23 21.36
C LEU A 125 -4.47 26.95 21.00
N ASP A 126 -3.79 26.35 21.97
CA ASP A 126 -3.07 25.08 21.79
C ASP A 126 -4.02 23.91 21.49
N SER A 127 -5.21 23.88 22.12
CA SER A 127 -6.22 22.86 21.80
C SER A 127 -6.77 23.00 20.38
N ALA A 128 -7.02 24.24 19.94
CA ALA A 128 -7.46 24.51 18.56
C ALA A 128 -6.37 24.16 17.52
N LYS A 129 -5.13 24.53 17.81
CA LYS A 129 -3.95 24.12 17.02
C LYS A 129 -3.87 22.61 16.90
N ASN A 130 -3.90 21.90 18.03
CA ASN A 130 -3.81 20.45 18.06
C ASN A 130 -4.94 19.78 17.26
N HIS A 131 -6.16 20.32 17.34
CA HIS A 131 -7.28 19.80 16.55
C HIS A 131 -7.07 19.97 15.04
N LEU A 132 -6.59 21.14 14.64
CA LEU A 132 -6.28 21.44 13.25
C LEU A 132 -5.18 20.51 12.70
N PHE A 133 -4.14 20.29 13.50
CA PHE A 133 -3.02 19.43 13.15
C PHE A 133 -3.41 17.97 13.03
N VAL A 134 -4.21 17.46 13.98
CA VAL A 134 -4.76 16.10 13.91
C VAL A 134 -5.65 15.94 12.67
N THR A 135 -6.35 16.99 12.26
CA THR A 135 -7.18 16.95 11.05
C THR A 135 -6.32 16.87 9.78
N LEU A 136 -5.32 17.74 9.65
CA LEU A 136 -4.38 17.69 8.51
C LEU A 136 -3.62 16.37 8.46
N ASP A 137 -3.14 15.89 9.60
CA ASP A 137 -2.48 14.59 9.73
C ASP A 137 -3.36 13.44 9.23
N LYS A 138 -4.65 13.44 9.55
CA LYS A 138 -5.61 12.45 9.05
C LYS A 138 -5.84 12.55 7.55
N LEU A 139 -5.93 13.76 7.01
CA LEU A 139 -6.14 13.99 5.59
C LEU A 139 -4.93 13.51 4.77
N ILE A 140 -3.71 13.85 5.20
CA ILE A 140 -2.47 13.42 4.54
C ILE A 140 -2.27 11.91 4.70
N GLY A 141 -2.45 11.39 5.92
CA GLY A 141 -2.38 9.95 6.20
C GLY A 141 -3.39 9.13 5.40
N GLY A 142 -4.55 9.69 5.08
CA GLY A 142 -5.53 9.05 4.20
C GLY A 142 -5.01 8.78 2.80
N HIS A 143 -4.25 9.72 2.20
CA HIS A 143 -3.61 9.51 0.90
C HIS A 143 -2.50 8.47 0.97
N THR A 144 -1.69 8.49 2.02
CA THR A 144 -0.66 7.45 2.26
C THR A 144 -1.29 6.07 2.38
N ASN A 145 -2.37 5.94 3.14
CA ASN A 145 -3.11 4.66 3.27
C ASN A 145 -3.67 4.19 1.92
N SER A 146 -4.15 5.11 1.08
CA SER A 146 -4.64 4.77 -0.26
C SER A 146 -3.52 4.24 -1.15
N LEU A 147 -2.34 4.84 -1.14
CA LEU A 147 -1.18 4.36 -1.89
C LEU A 147 -0.66 3.02 -1.36
N THR A 148 -0.62 2.86 -0.04
CA THR A 148 -0.27 1.58 0.61
C THR A 148 -1.25 0.48 0.19
N TYR A 149 -2.55 0.78 0.16
CA TYR A 149 -3.56 -0.15 -0.32
C TYR A 149 -3.38 -0.51 -1.79
N GLN A 150 -3.14 0.48 -2.67
CA GLN A 150 -2.84 0.24 -4.08
C GLN A 150 -1.62 -0.69 -4.24
N ARG A 151 -0.53 -0.42 -3.51
CA ARG A 151 0.67 -1.24 -3.50
C ARG A 151 0.36 -2.69 -3.14
N HIS A 152 -0.37 -2.90 -2.05
CA HIS A 152 -0.69 -4.26 -1.59
C HIS A 152 -1.58 -5.00 -2.57
N GLN A 153 -2.60 -4.34 -3.15
CA GLN A 153 -3.45 -4.96 -4.17
C GLN A 153 -2.68 -5.28 -5.47
N ILE A 154 -1.83 -4.37 -5.92
CA ILE A 154 -1.01 -4.59 -7.13
C ILE A 154 -0.01 -5.72 -6.90
N VAL A 155 0.65 -5.76 -5.75
CA VAL A 155 1.61 -6.83 -5.43
C VAL A 155 0.90 -8.16 -5.21
N SER A 156 -0.22 -8.21 -4.49
CA SER A 156 -0.89 -9.47 -4.15
C SER A 156 -1.76 -10.05 -5.26
N LYS A 157 -2.41 -9.19 -6.06
CA LYS A 157 -3.34 -9.61 -7.14
C LYS A 157 -2.80 -9.37 -8.56
N GLY A 158 -1.72 -8.61 -8.71
CA GLY A 158 -1.31 -8.09 -10.00
C GLY A 158 -2.27 -7.05 -10.59
N LYS A 159 -3.24 -6.57 -9.81
CA LYS A 159 -4.22 -5.56 -10.22
C LYS A 159 -4.82 -4.83 -9.02
N PHE A 160 -5.21 -3.60 -9.24
CA PHE A 160 -5.98 -2.79 -8.31
C PHE A 160 -7.33 -2.46 -8.94
N THR A 161 -8.44 -2.78 -8.28
CA THR A 161 -9.80 -2.52 -8.76
C THR A 161 -10.55 -1.69 -7.76
N LEU A 162 -11.15 -0.59 -8.20
CA LEU A 162 -12.07 0.22 -7.42
C LEU A 162 -13.45 -0.45 -7.39
N THR A 163 -13.94 -0.73 -6.20
CA THR A 163 -15.21 -1.41 -5.93
C THR A 163 -16.05 -0.61 -4.96
N ASP A 164 -17.34 -0.92 -4.83
CA ASP A 164 -18.20 -0.32 -3.80
C ASP A 164 -17.72 -0.60 -2.35
N THR A 165 -16.93 -1.65 -2.17
CA THR A 165 -16.36 -1.97 -0.85
C THR A 165 -15.20 -1.07 -0.48
N ASN A 166 -14.26 -0.83 -1.40
CA ASN A 166 -13.06 -0.04 -1.14
C ASN A 166 -13.17 1.44 -1.54
N ASN A 167 -14.18 1.80 -2.33
CA ASN A 167 -14.47 3.18 -2.75
C ASN A 167 -15.98 3.47 -2.81
N PRO A 168 -16.70 3.35 -1.69
CA PRO A 168 -18.17 3.40 -1.66
C PRO A 168 -18.78 4.74 -2.09
N ASN A 169 -18.01 5.83 -2.01
CA ASN A 169 -18.47 7.18 -2.30
C ASN A 169 -17.88 7.75 -3.62
N GLY A 170 -17.18 6.93 -4.37
CA GLY A 170 -16.44 7.38 -5.55
C GLY A 170 -16.65 6.53 -6.80
N ILE A 171 -15.67 6.53 -7.67
CA ILE A 171 -15.70 5.78 -8.93
C ILE A 171 -15.56 4.29 -8.61
N VAL A 172 -16.41 3.46 -9.23
CA VAL A 172 -16.36 1.99 -9.14
C VAL A 172 -16.10 1.37 -10.51
N ASN A 173 -15.69 0.11 -10.53
CA ASN A 173 -15.42 -0.68 -11.73
C ASN A 173 -14.26 -0.18 -12.60
N GLN A 174 -13.32 0.57 -12.02
CA GLN A 174 -12.07 0.91 -12.68
C GLN A 174 -10.97 -0.03 -12.20
N THR A 175 -10.26 -0.67 -13.13
CA THR A 175 -9.20 -1.64 -12.85
C THR A 175 -7.89 -1.18 -13.46
N PHE A 176 -6.84 -1.29 -12.66
CA PHE A 176 -5.44 -1.05 -13.04
C PHE A 176 -4.71 -2.39 -12.95
N ALA A 177 -4.23 -2.90 -14.09
CA ALA A 177 -3.58 -4.21 -14.15
C ALA A 177 -2.07 -4.08 -14.39
N ALA A 178 -1.31 -4.89 -13.68
CA ALA A 178 0.16 -4.93 -13.75
C ALA A 178 0.68 -5.93 -14.78
N HIS A 179 -0.12 -6.43 -15.70
CA HIS A 179 0.27 -7.36 -16.77
C HIS A 179 1.23 -8.50 -16.35
N ILE A 180 0.88 -9.20 -15.27
CA ILE A 180 1.64 -10.36 -14.79
C ILE A 180 1.60 -11.47 -15.84
N PRO A 181 2.75 -12.03 -16.26
CA PRO A 181 2.78 -13.16 -17.18
C PRO A 181 2.01 -14.36 -16.61
N ALA A 182 1.15 -14.98 -17.42
CA ALA A 182 0.36 -16.12 -16.98
C ALA A 182 1.21 -17.30 -16.46
N ALA A 183 2.43 -17.47 -17.00
CA ALA A 183 3.39 -18.47 -16.55
C ALA A 183 3.91 -18.24 -15.12
N ASN A 184 3.77 -17.04 -14.58
CA ASN A 184 4.18 -16.70 -13.24
C ASN A 184 3.07 -16.90 -12.21
N ILE A 185 1.84 -17.16 -12.64
CA ILE A 185 0.71 -17.49 -11.77
C ILE A 185 0.64 -19.02 -11.70
N ILE A 186 0.85 -19.58 -10.50
CA ILE A 186 0.92 -21.02 -10.27
C ILE A 186 -0.35 -21.44 -9.51
N PRO A 187 -1.43 -21.83 -10.21
CA PRO A 187 -2.62 -22.33 -9.57
C PRO A 187 -2.39 -23.78 -9.16
N LEU A 188 -2.51 -24.07 -7.89
CA LEU A 188 -2.52 -25.44 -7.41
C LEU A 188 -3.91 -26.04 -7.55
N SER A 189 -4.02 -27.23 -8.13
CA SER A 189 -5.31 -27.89 -8.40
C SER A 189 -5.37 -29.32 -7.90
N GLY A 190 -6.54 -29.79 -7.57
CA GLY A 190 -6.78 -31.16 -7.16
C GLY A 190 -5.98 -31.57 -5.91
N THR A 191 -5.31 -32.72 -5.97
CA THR A 191 -4.52 -33.29 -4.86
C THR A 191 -3.22 -32.54 -4.54
N LYS A 192 -2.81 -31.60 -5.40
CA LYS A 192 -1.61 -30.75 -5.18
C LYS A 192 -1.90 -29.53 -4.32
N ARG A 193 -3.15 -29.18 -4.07
CA ARG A 193 -3.51 -28.06 -3.19
C ARG A 193 -2.95 -28.26 -1.81
N TRP A 194 -2.44 -27.19 -1.22
CA TRP A 194 -1.95 -27.27 0.16
C TRP A 194 -3.11 -27.50 1.12
N TYR A 195 -4.26 -26.91 0.83
CA TYR A 195 -5.49 -27.10 1.59
C TYR A 195 -6.71 -27.26 0.65
N THR A 196 -7.69 -28.02 1.05
CA THR A 196 -9.00 -27.98 0.43
C THR A 196 -9.75 -26.73 0.90
N ALA A 197 -10.46 -26.06 -0.01
CA ALA A 197 -11.29 -24.92 0.36
C ALA A 197 -12.39 -25.36 1.35
N VAL A 198 -12.57 -24.60 2.42
CA VAL A 198 -13.69 -24.77 3.36
C VAL A 198 -14.39 -23.42 3.49
N SER A 199 -15.70 -23.42 3.62
CA SER A 199 -16.48 -22.24 3.98
C SER A 199 -16.06 -21.75 5.37
N ASP A 200 -16.12 -20.43 5.57
CA ASP A 200 -15.89 -19.76 6.85
C ASP A 200 -14.41 -19.52 7.27
N GLY A 201 -13.48 -19.44 6.31
CA GLY A 201 -12.09 -19.04 6.60
C GLY A 201 -11.25 -20.11 7.31
N VAL A 202 -11.78 -21.31 7.49
CA VAL A 202 -11.04 -22.45 8.04
C VAL A 202 -10.46 -23.26 6.89
N TYR A 203 -9.16 -23.53 6.93
CA TYR A 203 -8.52 -24.37 5.92
C TYR A 203 -8.85 -25.85 6.14
N GLY A 204 -9.22 -26.52 5.06
CA GLY A 204 -9.53 -27.93 5.07
C GLY A 204 -8.30 -28.82 5.17
N THR A 205 -8.50 -30.10 4.90
CA THR A 205 -7.42 -31.10 4.92
C THR A 205 -6.40 -30.85 3.82
N PRO A 206 -5.11 -31.08 4.07
CA PRO A 206 -4.06 -31.02 3.04
C PRO A 206 -4.33 -31.99 1.90
N GLY A 207 -4.03 -31.59 0.68
CA GLY A 207 -4.10 -32.48 -0.49
C GLY A 207 -3.10 -33.63 -0.37
N ALA A 208 -3.48 -34.81 -0.86
CA ALA A 208 -2.65 -36.01 -0.71
C ALA A 208 -1.25 -35.87 -1.33
N ASN A 209 -1.12 -35.17 -2.45
CA ASN A 209 0.13 -34.97 -3.19
C ASN A 209 0.65 -33.52 -3.08
N CYS A 210 0.23 -32.73 -2.08
CA CYS A 210 0.74 -31.38 -1.89
C CYS A 210 2.23 -31.41 -1.49
N ASP A 211 2.99 -30.41 -1.93
CA ASP A 211 4.37 -30.22 -1.49
C ASP A 211 4.71 -28.72 -1.35
N PRO A 212 4.24 -28.07 -0.27
CA PRO A 212 4.42 -26.63 -0.07
C PRO A 212 5.88 -26.18 -0.16
N ILE A 213 6.80 -26.97 0.39
CA ILE A 213 8.22 -26.63 0.42
C ILE A 213 8.84 -26.77 -0.96
N GLY A 214 8.51 -27.83 -1.69
CA GLY A 214 8.96 -28.04 -3.07
C GLY A 214 8.44 -26.95 -4.01
N ASP A 215 7.18 -26.58 -3.88
CA ASP A 215 6.56 -25.52 -4.69
C ASP A 215 7.25 -24.17 -4.47
N LEU A 216 7.52 -23.79 -3.22
CA LEU A 216 8.22 -22.54 -2.87
C LEU A 216 9.67 -22.57 -3.36
N LYS A 217 10.40 -23.69 -3.17
CA LYS A 217 11.77 -23.86 -3.69
C LYS A 217 11.82 -23.78 -5.20
N ALA A 218 10.81 -24.29 -5.90
CA ALA A 218 10.72 -24.22 -7.35
C ALA A 218 10.61 -22.76 -7.84
N ILE A 219 9.84 -21.91 -7.13
CA ILE A 219 9.77 -20.47 -7.42
C ILE A 219 11.12 -19.81 -7.20
N VAL A 220 11.76 -20.04 -6.05
CA VAL A 220 13.09 -19.48 -5.74
C VAL A 220 14.11 -19.89 -6.78
N ARG A 221 14.05 -21.14 -7.26
CA ARG A 221 14.94 -21.62 -8.35
C ARG A 221 14.67 -20.88 -9.66
N LYS A 222 13.40 -20.75 -10.07
CA LYS A 222 13.04 -19.98 -11.28
C LYS A 222 13.53 -18.52 -11.19
N ALA A 223 13.44 -17.90 -10.03
CA ALA A 223 13.93 -16.54 -9.80
C ALA A 223 15.47 -16.49 -9.95
N LYS A 224 16.19 -17.43 -9.33
CA LYS A 224 17.65 -17.55 -9.45
C LYS A 224 18.09 -17.81 -10.89
N ASP A 225 17.36 -18.64 -11.63
CA ASP A 225 17.66 -18.93 -13.04
C ASP A 225 17.51 -17.67 -13.92
N LYS A 226 16.68 -16.71 -13.50
CA LYS A 226 16.56 -15.36 -14.11
C LYS A 226 17.52 -14.32 -13.49
N GLY A 227 18.41 -14.71 -12.58
CA GLY A 227 19.34 -13.81 -11.90
C GLY A 227 18.69 -12.89 -10.86
N VAL A 228 17.47 -13.19 -10.42
CA VAL A 228 16.71 -12.35 -9.50
C VAL A 228 16.80 -12.91 -8.08
N ARG A 229 17.04 -12.03 -7.11
CA ARG A 229 16.89 -12.32 -5.67
C ARG A 229 15.64 -11.63 -5.19
N GLY A 230 15.02 -12.18 -4.15
CA GLY A 230 13.80 -11.62 -3.59
C GLY A 230 13.35 -12.36 -2.34
N HIS A 231 12.17 -12.01 -1.91
CA HIS A 231 11.51 -12.54 -0.74
C HIS A 231 10.05 -12.87 -1.06
N PHE A 232 9.42 -13.66 -0.21
CA PHE A 232 7.98 -13.87 -0.28
C PHE A 232 7.25 -12.84 0.56
N GLU A 233 6.13 -12.33 0.06
CA GLU A 233 5.16 -11.55 0.82
C GLU A 233 3.87 -12.37 0.97
N ILE A 234 3.27 -12.31 2.15
CA ILE A 234 2.09 -13.04 2.53
C ILE A 234 1.28 -12.27 3.58
N ASP A 235 -0.03 -12.37 3.57
CA ASP A 235 -0.86 -11.86 4.65
C ASP A 235 -0.57 -12.60 5.96
N GLU A 236 -0.49 -11.88 7.09
CA GLU A 236 -0.10 -12.45 8.39
C GLU A 236 -1.04 -13.55 8.85
N ALA A 237 -2.36 -13.32 8.78
CA ALA A 237 -3.34 -14.33 9.19
C ALA A 237 -3.27 -15.60 8.35
N TYR A 238 -2.90 -15.45 7.08
CA TYR A 238 -2.68 -16.58 6.20
C TYR A 238 -1.35 -17.28 6.50
N ALA A 239 -0.31 -16.53 6.82
CA ALA A 239 0.99 -17.08 7.23
C ALA A 239 0.88 -17.94 8.49
N GLU A 240 0.08 -17.50 9.49
CA GLU A 240 -0.20 -18.29 10.70
C GLU A 240 -0.77 -19.66 10.37
N GLN A 241 -1.62 -19.74 9.35
CA GLN A 241 -2.21 -21.02 8.93
C GLN A 241 -1.22 -21.89 8.16
N ILE A 242 -0.41 -21.28 7.29
CA ILE A 242 0.61 -22.02 6.53
C ILE A 242 1.63 -22.70 7.44
N VAL A 243 2.09 -22.04 8.50
CA VAL A 243 3.05 -22.64 9.44
C VAL A 243 2.49 -23.81 10.25
N THR A 244 1.18 -23.98 10.26
CA THR A 244 0.52 -25.16 10.86
C THR A 244 0.37 -26.34 9.91
N HIS A 245 0.69 -26.16 8.61
CA HIS A 245 0.59 -27.23 7.64
C HIS A 245 1.49 -28.42 7.99
N PRO A 246 0.98 -29.69 8.04
CA PRO A 246 1.73 -30.83 8.54
C PRO A 246 3.09 -31.05 7.91
N LYS A 247 3.23 -30.85 6.59
CA LYS A 247 4.51 -30.99 5.88
C LYS A 247 5.49 -29.85 6.21
N ILE A 248 4.98 -28.66 6.47
CA ILE A 248 5.80 -27.52 6.91
C ILE A 248 6.24 -27.74 8.34
N VAL A 249 5.33 -28.15 9.24
CA VAL A 249 5.65 -28.51 10.63
C VAL A 249 6.72 -29.59 10.68
N ALA A 250 6.59 -30.65 9.87
CA ALA A 250 7.60 -31.71 9.81
C ALA A 250 8.99 -31.20 9.37
N ALA A 251 9.04 -30.31 8.38
CA ALA A 251 10.29 -29.74 7.92
C ALA A 251 10.91 -28.76 8.92
N LEU A 252 10.09 -27.92 9.56
CA LEU A 252 10.52 -27.05 10.64
C LEU A 252 11.07 -27.84 11.82
N ALA A 253 10.42 -28.96 12.17
CA ALA A 253 10.82 -29.85 13.24
C ALA A 253 12.22 -30.45 13.00
N MET A 254 12.50 -30.90 11.77
CA MET A 254 13.81 -31.43 11.39
C MET A 254 14.93 -30.39 11.53
N VAL A 255 14.64 -29.11 11.29
CA VAL A 255 15.63 -28.04 11.36
C VAL A 255 15.80 -27.54 12.80
N ALA A 256 14.71 -27.39 13.54
CA ALA A 256 14.74 -26.87 14.90
C ALA A 256 15.23 -27.91 15.92
N PHE A 257 14.90 -29.18 15.71
CA PHE A 257 15.20 -30.28 16.66
C PHE A 257 15.80 -31.49 15.96
N PRO A 258 17.00 -31.36 15.38
CA PRO A 258 17.59 -32.41 14.53
C PRO A 258 17.93 -33.71 15.25
N LEU A 259 18.02 -33.69 16.58
CA LEU A 259 18.33 -34.85 17.42
C LEU A 259 17.10 -35.50 18.07
N ALA A 260 15.90 -34.88 17.92
CA ALA A 260 14.67 -35.42 18.47
C ALA A 260 13.99 -36.41 17.50
N SER A 261 13.20 -37.35 18.04
CA SER A 261 12.32 -38.13 17.15
C SER A 261 11.31 -37.23 16.45
N ALA A 262 10.85 -37.64 15.27
CA ALA A 262 9.93 -36.82 14.46
C ALA A 262 8.64 -36.39 15.22
N GLU A 263 8.09 -37.27 16.05
CA GLU A 263 6.91 -37.00 16.86
C GLU A 263 7.18 -35.96 17.96
N VAL A 264 8.30 -36.08 18.69
CA VAL A 264 8.69 -35.14 19.73
C VAL A 264 9.05 -33.79 19.12
N ALA A 265 9.75 -33.77 17.99
CA ALA A 265 10.11 -32.56 17.28
C ALA A 265 8.85 -31.83 16.77
N ALA A 266 7.89 -32.53 16.18
CA ALA A 266 6.63 -31.95 15.72
C ALA A 266 5.78 -31.38 16.88
N GLY A 267 5.76 -32.04 18.04
CA GLY A 267 5.10 -31.53 19.25
C GLY A 267 5.74 -30.25 19.78
N ASN A 268 7.08 -30.18 19.75
CA ASN A 268 7.83 -29.04 20.25
C ASN A 268 7.81 -27.82 19.33
N ILE A 269 7.48 -27.97 18.05
CA ILE A 269 7.31 -26.84 17.11
C ILE A 269 6.26 -25.84 17.60
N ASN A 270 5.24 -26.31 18.29
CA ASN A 270 4.19 -25.43 18.82
C ASN A 270 4.69 -24.50 19.92
N LEU A 271 5.83 -24.78 20.52
CA LEU A 271 6.48 -23.93 21.52
C LEU A 271 7.29 -22.77 20.91
N LEU A 272 7.58 -22.84 19.61
CA LEU A 272 8.25 -21.74 18.91
C LEU A 272 7.26 -20.63 18.60
N ASP A 273 7.71 -19.40 18.75
CA ASP A 273 6.98 -18.23 18.32
C ASP A 273 6.78 -18.20 16.80
N PHE A 274 5.80 -17.45 16.36
CA PHE A 274 5.41 -17.35 14.95
C PHE A 274 6.56 -16.84 14.07
N GLU A 275 7.25 -15.78 14.51
CA GLU A 275 8.35 -15.17 13.75
C GLU A 275 9.51 -16.15 13.55
N THR A 276 9.86 -16.93 14.58
CA THR A 276 10.89 -17.97 14.48
C THR A 276 10.49 -19.06 13.48
N LYS A 277 9.23 -19.46 13.44
CA LYS A 277 8.71 -20.41 12.44
C LYS A 277 8.84 -19.87 11.01
N ILE A 278 8.42 -18.63 10.77
CA ILE A 278 8.50 -17.96 9.47
C ILE A 278 9.97 -17.80 9.03
N ALA A 279 10.84 -17.32 9.92
CA ALA A 279 12.26 -17.18 9.63
C ALA A 279 12.92 -18.53 9.29
N SER A 280 12.58 -19.59 10.02
CA SER A 280 13.08 -20.95 9.78
C SER A 280 12.56 -21.50 8.45
N LEU A 281 11.30 -21.27 8.12
CA LEU A 281 10.71 -21.63 6.81
C LEU A 281 11.45 -20.91 5.69
N GLY A 282 11.72 -19.62 5.84
CA GLY A 282 12.50 -18.83 4.88
C GLY A 282 13.90 -19.41 4.62
N ARG A 283 14.57 -19.88 5.68
CA ARG A 283 15.89 -20.57 5.55
C ARG A 283 15.76 -21.88 4.78
N ILE A 284 14.71 -22.66 5.04
CA ILE A 284 14.48 -23.96 4.37
C ILE A 284 14.24 -23.77 2.88
N ILE A 285 13.47 -22.77 2.49
CA ILE A 285 13.13 -22.49 1.08
C ILE A 285 14.22 -21.69 0.35
N GLY A 286 15.09 -21.01 1.09
CA GLY A 286 16.20 -20.22 0.54
C GLY A 286 15.83 -18.81 0.09
N ALA A 287 14.73 -18.26 0.61
CA ALA A 287 14.30 -16.87 0.44
C ALA A 287 13.56 -16.41 1.71
N PRO A 288 13.73 -15.16 2.18
CA PRO A 288 12.99 -14.63 3.32
C PRO A 288 11.48 -14.62 3.05
N ILE A 289 10.69 -14.68 4.12
CA ILE A 289 9.24 -14.48 4.07
C ILE A 289 8.93 -13.26 4.92
N LYS A 290 8.22 -12.30 4.36
CA LYS A 290 7.71 -11.11 5.04
C LYS A 290 6.20 -11.24 5.20
N THR A 291 5.73 -11.12 6.41
CA THR A 291 4.31 -11.06 6.72
C THR A 291 3.81 -9.63 6.63
N ILE A 292 2.63 -9.46 6.06
CA ILE A 292 1.98 -8.17 5.87
C ILE A 292 0.73 -8.14 6.74
N ASP A 293 0.73 -7.29 7.77
CA ASP A 293 -0.46 -6.96 8.57
C ASP A 293 -0.87 -5.53 8.27
N SER A 294 -1.56 -5.33 7.16
CA SER A 294 -2.03 -4.01 6.73
C SER A 294 -3.55 -3.99 6.66
N ILE A 295 -4.14 -3.23 7.56
CA ILE A 295 -5.58 -3.01 7.64
C ILE A 295 -5.88 -1.58 7.19
N VAL A 296 -6.81 -1.44 6.26
CA VAL A 296 -7.31 -0.15 5.79
C VAL A 296 -8.78 0.01 6.14
N SER A 297 -9.24 1.25 6.22
CA SER A 297 -10.63 1.58 6.48
C SER A 297 -11.12 2.63 5.51
N VAL A 298 -12.38 2.54 5.13
CA VAL A 298 -13.07 3.56 4.34
C VAL A 298 -14.27 4.09 5.11
N GLU A 299 -14.67 5.33 4.83
CA GLU A 299 -15.89 5.89 5.40
C GLU A 299 -17.06 5.64 4.45
N LYS A 300 -18.12 5.03 4.96
CA LYS A 300 -19.36 4.78 4.23
C LYS A 300 -20.54 5.27 5.03
N TRP A 301 -21.50 5.92 4.34
CA TRP A 301 -22.78 6.26 4.94
C TRP A 301 -23.67 5.02 5.02
N ASP A 302 -24.07 4.68 6.23
CA ASP A 302 -25.01 3.61 6.49
C ASP A 302 -26.44 4.17 6.48
N ASN A 303 -27.22 3.81 5.46
CA ASN A 303 -28.59 4.29 5.29
C ASN A 303 -29.55 3.71 6.33
N ASP A 304 -29.30 2.50 6.82
CA ASP A 304 -30.17 1.80 7.76
C ASP A 304 -30.07 2.44 9.16
N PHE A 305 -28.84 2.72 9.60
CA PHE A 305 -28.57 3.33 10.89
C PHE A 305 -28.39 4.84 10.82
N LYS A 306 -28.47 5.47 9.65
CA LYS A 306 -28.28 6.91 9.40
C LYS A 306 -27.04 7.48 10.08
N LYS A 307 -25.93 6.76 9.98
CA LYS A 307 -24.65 7.12 10.59
C LYS A 307 -23.49 6.80 9.65
N LEU A 308 -22.38 7.49 9.89
CA LEU A 308 -21.12 7.18 9.25
C LEU A 308 -20.51 5.92 9.88
N VAL A 309 -20.21 4.93 9.07
CA VAL A 309 -19.53 3.70 9.49
C VAL A 309 -18.15 3.63 8.84
N ARG A 310 -17.22 2.93 9.50
CA ARG A 310 -15.85 2.75 9.03
C ARG A 310 -15.54 1.25 8.94
N PRO A 311 -16.02 0.58 7.89
CA PRO A 311 -15.62 -0.80 7.65
C PRO A 311 -14.12 -0.89 7.44
N THR A 312 -13.53 -1.93 8.01
CA THR A 312 -12.10 -2.25 7.87
C THR A 312 -11.95 -3.51 7.03
N PHE A 313 -10.88 -3.58 6.24
CA PHE A 313 -10.53 -4.77 5.47
C PHE A 313 -9.01 -4.86 5.32
N ARG A 314 -8.53 -6.08 5.07
CA ARG A 314 -7.10 -6.31 4.82
C ARG A 314 -6.70 -5.76 3.47
N ALA A 315 -5.54 -5.12 3.42
CA ALA A 315 -5.04 -4.51 2.19
C ALA A 315 -4.37 -5.54 1.27
N PHE A 316 -3.72 -6.55 1.85
CA PHE A 316 -3.11 -7.65 1.11
C PHE A 316 -4.15 -8.76 0.87
N GLU A 317 -4.08 -9.43 -0.28
CA GLU A 317 -5.02 -10.50 -0.64
C GLU A 317 -4.78 -11.74 0.20
N ASP A 318 -5.89 -12.34 0.64
CA ASP A 318 -5.86 -13.65 1.28
C ASP A 318 -5.44 -14.74 0.27
N ASN A 319 -4.90 -15.82 0.78
CA ASN A 319 -4.69 -17.06 0.02
C ASN A 319 -3.70 -16.96 -1.15
N VAL A 320 -2.79 -16.03 -1.07
CA VAL A 320 -1.72 -15.87 -2.03
C VAL A 320 -0.38 -15.68 -1.33
N LEU A 321 0.65 -16.35 -1.83
CA LEU A 321 2.04 -16.00 -1.58
C LEU A 321 2.61 -15.43 -2.86
N VAL A 322 3.28 -14.31 -2.72
CA VAL A 322 3.91 -13.64 -3.86
C VAL A 322 5.40 -13.59 -3.63
N PHE A 323 6.17 -14.11 -4.56
CA PHE A 323 7.60 -13.83 -4.60
C PHE A 323 7.81 -12.47 -5.26
N VAL A 324 8.48 -11.60 -4.52
CA VAL A 324 8.73 -10.22 -4.89
C VAL A 324 10.24 -10.02 -5.03
N PRO A 325 10.75 -9.45 -6.14
CA PRO A 325 12.17 -9.14 -6.28
C PRO A 325 12.62 -8.09 -5.27
N ASP A 326 13.88 -8.18 -4.82
CA ASP A 326 14.47 -7.17 -3.94
C ASP A 326 14.78 -5.87 -4.71
N GLY A 327 14.75 -4.73 -4.00
CA GLY A 327 15.00 -3.40 -4.51
C GLY A 327 13.75 -2.71 -5.05
N SER A 328 13.91 -1.79 -5.98
CA SER A 328 12.78 -1.07 -6.58
C SER A 328 11.91 -2.01 -7.40
N LEU A 329 10.62 -2.01 -7.12
CA LEU A 329 9.59 -2.76 -7.83
C LEU A 329 8.95 -1.95 -8.96
N GLY A 330 8.96 -0.63 -8.81
CA GLY A 330 8.33 0.29 -9.73
C GLY A 330 8.28 1.70 -9.18
N GLU A 331 7.42 2.51 -9.77
CA GLU A 331 7.29 3.93 -9.46
C GLU A 331 5.85 4.31 -9.11
N ILE A 332 5.71 5.42 -8.41
CA ILE A 332 4.43 6.07 -8.15
C ILE A 332 4.29 7.21 -9.15
N LEU A 333 3.50 6.99 -10.19
CA LEU A 333 3.18 8.03 -11.17
C LEU A 333 2.23 9.05 -10.54
N THR A 334 2.52 10.33 -10.74
CA THR A 334 1.71 11.43 -10.18
C THR A 334 1.44 12.47 -11.24
N VAL A 335 0.21 12.95 -11.28
CA VAL A 335 -0.19 14.10 -12.10
C VAL A 335 -0.04 15.35 -11.27
N GLU A 336 0.52 16.41 -11.87
CA GLU A 336 0.70 17.70 -11.22
C GLU A 336 -0.66 18.29 -10.81
N PRO A 337 -0.90 18.58 -9.52
CA PRO A 337 -2.13 19.20 -9.07
C PRO A 337 -2.18 20.65 -9.53
N ILE A 338 -3.34 21.09 -10.06
CA ILE A 338 -3.54 22.45 -10.55
C ILE A 338 -4.44 23.21 -9.59
N SER A 339 -3.96 24.32 -9.06
CA SER A 339 -4.77 25.25 -8.25
C SER A 339 -5.47 26.28 -9.13
N PHE A 340 -6.78 26.45 -8.94
CA PHE A 340 -7.59 27.47 -9.63
C PHE A 340 -7.72 28.77 -8.85
N GLY A 341 -6.92 29.00 -7.84
CA GLY A 341 -6.93 30.14 -6.94
C GLY A 341 -7.22 29.74 -5.51
N GLY A 342 -7.07 30.66 -4.58
CA GLY A 342 -7.18 30.40 -3.14
C GLY A 342 -5.83 30.17 -2.48
N THR A 343 -5.89 29.85 -1.19
CA THR A 343 -4.67 29.53 -0.43
C THR A 343 -4.43 28.04 -0.46
N TYR A 344 -3.29 27.64 -0.91
CA TYR A 344 -2.90 26.23 -0.99
C TYR A 344 -1.48 26.03 -0.44
N GLY A 345 -1.20 24.84 0.01
CA GLY A 345 0.12 24.32 0.34
C GLY A 345 0.34 22.99 -0.36
N THR A 346 1.59 22.59 -0.48
CA THR A 346 1.95 21.34 -1.17
C THR A 346 2.87 20.48 -0.32
N PHE A 347 2.75 19.15 -0.48
CA PHE A 347 3.59 18.14 0.15
C PHE A 347 4.19 17.19 -0.87
N TYR A 348 5.12 16.37 -0.43
CA TYR A 348 5.76 15.35 -1.27
C TYR A 348 6.33 15.93 -2.58
N GLY A 349 7.01 17.08 -2.48
CA GLY A 349 7.58 17.75 -3.66
C GLY A 349 6.54 18.27 -4.63
N GLY A 350 5.41 18.75 -4.13
CA GLY A 350 4.32 19.29 -4.97
C GLY A 350 3.25 18.30 -5.39
N ARG A 351 3.34 17.03 -4.99
CA ARG A 351 2.45 15.94 -5.45
C ARG A 351 1.11 15.87 -4.73
N LEU A 352 1.07 16.28 -3.48
CA LEU A 352 -0.15 16.43 -2.68
C LEU A 352 -0.44 17.91 -2.49
N MET A 353 -1.62 18.36 -2.88
CA MET A 353 -2.09 19.72 -2.68
C MET A 353 -3.07 19.77 -1.51
N VAL A 354 -2.91 20.74 -0.64
CA VAL A 354 -3.85 21.08 0.43
C VAL A 354 -4.42 22.45 0.13
N THR A 355 -5.73 22.53 -0.05
CA THR A 355 -6.44 23.79 -0.34
C THR A 355 -7.36 24.13 0.83
N VAL A 356 -7.40 25.40 1.18
CA VAL A 356 -8.38 25.94 2.12
C VAL A 356 -9.43 26.68 1.32
N ASP A 357 -10.67 26.24 1.46
CA ASP A 357 -11.80 26.85 0.74
C ASP A 357 -12.87 27.37 1.72
N VAL A 358 -13.59 28.40 1.28
CA VAL A 358 -14.65 29.06 2.06
C VAL A 358 -15.95 29.00 1.26
N ASP A 359 -16.89 28.17 1.69
CA ASP A 359 -18.22 28.11 1.12
C ASP A 359 -19.18 29.02 1.86
N PHE A 360 -19.39 30.21 1.30
CA PHE A 360 -20.29 31.22 1.90
C PHE A 360 -21.76 30.76 1.88
N SER A 361 -22.15 29.91 0.96
CA SER A 361 -23.53 29.43 0.85
C SER A 361 -23.87 28.47 1.99
N LYS A 362 -22.93 27.61 2.35
CA LYS A 362 -23.04 26.64 3.43
C LYS A 362 -22.52 27.17 4.76
N LYS A 363 -21.95 28.37 4.80
CA LYS A 363 -21.31 28.97 6.00
C LYS A 363 -20.31 28.01 6.64
N CYS A 364 -19.48 27.41 5.83
CA CYS A 364 -18.43 26.50 6.28
C CYS A 364 -17.10 26.82 5.61
N GLN A 365 -16.04 26.45 6.28
CA GLN A 365 -14.70 26.40 5.72
C GLN A 365 -14.29 24.95 5.61
N SER A 366 -13.45 24.62 4.65
CA SER A 366 -12.98 23.24 4.45
C SER A 366 -11.49 23.21 4.18
N PHE A 367 -10.86 22.12 4.65
CA PHE A 367 -9.58 21.68 4.15
C PHE A 367 -9.84 20.57 3.13
N GLU A 368 -9.44 20.80 1.91
CA GLU A 368 -9.47 19.80 0.84
C GLU A 368 -8.02 19.38 0.54
N THR A 369 -7.80 18.09 0.46
CA THR A 369 -6.52 17.52 0.02
C THR A 369 -6.74 16.73 -1.26
N GLU A 370 -5.86 16.94 -2.21
CA GLU A 370 -5.93 16.30 -3.53
C GLU A 370 -4.58 15.70 -3.90
N MET A 371 -4.61 14.44 -4.35
CA MET A 371 -3.49 13.74 -4.93
C MET A 371 -3.98 12.86 -6.08
N THR A 372 -3.33 12.94 -7.22
CA THR A 372 -3.63 12.10 -8.38
C THR A 372 -2.43 11.21 -8.63
N SER A 373 -2.46 9.97 -8.10
CA SER A 373 -1.31 9.07 -8.14
C SER A 373 -1.73 7.62 -8.32
N LEU A 374 -0.85 6.85 -8.94
CA LEU A 374 -1.00 5.43 -9.19
C LEU A 374 0.33 4.71 -8.97
N VAL A 375 0.28 3.62 -8.22
CA VAL A 375 1.43 2.71 -8.04
C VAL A 375 1.54 1.80 -9.26
N VAL A 376 2.68 1.81 -9.93
CA VAL A 376 2.90 1.07 -11.18
C VAL A 376 4.17 0.24 -11.10
N PRO A 377 4.09 -1.10 -11.21
CA PRO A 377 5.27 -1.95 -11.12
C PRO A 377 6.00 -2.02 -12.47
N ASP A 378 7.32 -1.88 -12.45
CA ASP A 378 8.19 -1.97 -13.63
C ASP A 378 8.62 -3.40 -13.95
N LYS A 379 8.57 -4.29 -12.95
CA LYS A 379 9.12 -5.64 -13.02
C LYS A 379 8.10 -6.75 -12.76
N PRO A 380 6.89 -6.70 -13.33
CA PRO A 380 5.86 -7.70 -13.07
C PRO A 380 6.27 -9.11 -13.55
N GLN A 381 7.16 -9.22 -14.52
CA GLN A 381 7.70 -10.49 -15.05
C GLN A 381 8.61 -11.24 -14.06
N TYR A 382 9.01 -10.58 -12.97
CA TYR A 382 9.81 -11.18 -11.89
C TYR A 382 9.01 -11.40 -10.61
N MET A 383 7.71 -11.26 -10.67
CA MET A 383 6.79 -11.58 -9.59
C MET A 383 6.14 -12.93 -9.87
N TRP A 384 6.16 -13.85 -8.89
CA TRP A 384 5.54 -15.18 -9.00
C TRP A 384 4.50 -15.34 -7.93
N TYR A 385 3.33 -15.81 -8.35
CA TYR A 385 2.16 -15.98 -7.50
C TYR A 385 1.88 -17.47 -7.30
N ILE A 386 1.68 -17.88 -6.07
CA ILE A 386 1.20 -19.23 -5.76
C ILE A 386 -0.12 -19.10 -5.00
N HIS A 387 -1.13 -19.79 -5.51
CA HIS A 387 -2.43 -19.89 -4.88
C HIS A 387 -2.60 -21.30 -4.29
N PRO A 388 -2.40 -21.46 -2.97
CA PRO A 388 -2.40 -22.76 -2.29
C PRO A 388 -3.71 -23.52 -2.41
N TYR A 389 -4.81 -22.83 -2.63
CA TYR A 389 -6.09 -23.41 -2.99
C TYR A 389 -6.78 -22.55 -4.05
N ALA A 390 -7.60 -23.15 -4.88
CA ALA A 390 -8.36 -22.38 -5.84
C ALA A 390 -9.37 -21.50 -5.11
N ALA A 391 -9.46 -20.25 -5.50
CA ALA A 391 -10.64 -19.46 -5.20
C ALA A 391 -11.84 -20.21 -5.74
N SER A 392 -12.85 -20.37 -4.91
CA SER A 392 -14.15 -20.96 -5.25
C SER A 392 -14.82 -20.16 -6.37
#